data_f65e4d1afa9208d87752fbb017350573
#
_entry.id   f65e4d1afa9208d87752fbb017350573
#
_cell.length_a   1.000
_cell.length_b   1.000
_cell.length_c   1.000
_cell.angle_alpha   90.00
_cell.angle_beta   90.00
_cell.angle_gamma   90.00
#
_symmetry.space_group_name_H-M   'P 1'
#
loop_
_entity.id
_entity.type
_entity.pdbx_description
1 polymer ?
#
loop_
_entity_poly.entity_id
_entity_poly.type
_entity_poly.pdbx_seq_one_letter_code
_entity_poly.pdbx_strand_id
1 'polypeptide(L)'
;NGIGVFHYHDQVIHEPGTLKTKTGNNFSVYSPFKRKWFEELRDEQLQILNVPLKKKEMAIEQTDLSNYLQEFSHEYDDQWPAGEEYIQNYIAEFLKIKGSSYKQERNFPAIDATAKLSPYINAGIVSSKWCLVKAKEFNNDMLDDGDKGIVHWVSEILWREFYRHIIYNFPKVSKNLPFIDYTKNIPWNEDSVALQRWKEGKTGIPIVDAGIREMLATGWMHNRLRMIVAMFLSKNLLINWQEGEKFFMTKLIDGDIASN
;
A
#
# COMPACT_ATOMS: atom_id res chain seq x y z
N ASN A 1 16.05 26.93 20.91
CA ASN A 1 17.37 26.53 20.37
C ASN A 1 17.63 27.05 18.94
N GLY A 2 16.70 27.82 18.32
CA GLY A 2 16.93 28.47 17.01
C GLY A 2 17.09 27.55 15.79
N ILE A 3 16.70 26.26 15.91
CA ILE A 3 16.75 25.32 14.81
C ILE A 3 15.42 25.39 14.07
N GLY A 4 15.46 25.73 12.77
CA GLY A 4 14.29 25.66 11.88
C GLY A 4 13.96 24.20 11.55
N VAL A 5 12.68 23.83 11.71
CA VAL A 5 12.17 22.51 11.33
C VAL A 5 11.20 22.70 10.17
N PHE A 6 11.45 21.95 9.08
CA PHE A 6 10.60 21.97 7.89
C PHE A 6 9.98 20.58 7.70
N HIS A 7 8.68 20.54 7.44
CA HIS A 7 7.94 19.32 7.18
C HIS A 7 7.56 19.25 5.71
N TYR A 8 7.75 18.09 5.09
CA TYR A 8 7.43 17.83 3.69
C TYR A 8 6.58 16.56 3.56
N HIS A 9 5.69 16.55 2.59
CA HIS A 9 4.89 15.37 2.23
C HIS A 9 5.50 14.73 0.98
N ASP A 10 6.05 13.53 1.11
CA ASP A 10 6.63 12.74 0.01
C ASP A 10 5.89 11.43 -0.27
N GLN A 11 5.00 11.01 0.62
CA GLN A 11 4.25 9.76 0.50
C GLN A 11 3.04 9.85 -0.43
N VAL A 12 2.63 11.06 -0.80
CA VAL A 12 1.45 11.39 -1.60
C VAL A 12 1.79 12.53 -2.56
N ILE A 13 0.99 12.70 -3.60
CA ILE A 13 1.16 13.79 -4.58
C ILE A 13 0.45 15.06 -4.09
N HIS A 14 -0.81 14.92 -3.68
CA HIS A 14 -1.56 16.01 -3.07
C HIS A 14 -1.50 15.92 -1.54
N GLU A 15 -1.16 17.01 -0.90
CA GLU A 15 -1.15 17.07 0.57
C GLU A 15 -2.51 16.63 1.13
N PRO A 16 -2.53 15.70 2.12
CA PRO A 16 -3.78 15.21 2.69
C PRO A 16 -4.63 16.35 3.26
N GLY A 17 -5.92 16.34 2.93
CA GLY A 17 -6.86 17.38 3.34
C GLY A 17 -7.01 18.56 2.37
N THR A 18 -6.15 18.69 1.34
CA THR A 18 -6.26 19.77 0.34
C THR A 18 -7.34 19.50 -0.70
N LEU A 19 -7.53 18.24 -1.11
CA LEU A 19 -8.58 17.88 -2.06
C LEU A 19 -9.96 17.89 -1.38
N LYS A 20 -10.86 18.71 -1.88
CA LYS A 20 -12.22 18.87 -1.36
C LYS A 20 -13.27 18.67 -2.44
N THR A 21 -14.45 18.25 -2.03
CA THR A 21 -15.66 18.23 -2.88
C THR A 21 -16.06 19.65 -3.26
N LYS A 22 -16.96 19.81 -4.23
CA LYS A 22 -17.53 21.12 -4.61
C LYS A 22 -18.21 21.85 -3.45
N THR A 23 -18.64 21.12 -2.42
CA THR A 23 -19.26 21.67 -1.19
C THR A 23 -18.27 21.88 -0.04
N GLY A 24 -16.96 21.72 -0.29
CA GLY A 24 -15.90 21.90 0.73
C GLY A 24 -15.70 20.71 1.67
N ASN A 25 -16.46 19.62 1.49
CA ASN A 25 -16.34 18.43 2.33
C ASN A 25 -15.15 17.54 1.93
N ASN A 26 -14.74 16.64 2.82
CA ASN A 26 -13.76 15.60 2.55
C ASN A 26 -14.36 14.51 1.66
N PHE A 27 -13.52 13.92 0.80
CA PHE A 27 -13.93 12.75 0.04
C PHE A 27 -13.98 11.51 0.93
N SER A 28 -15.05 10.72 0.78
CA SER A 28 -15.21 9.39 1.39
C SER A 28 -15.43 8.30 0.33
N VAL A 29 -15.44 8.67 -0.96
CA VAL A 29 -15.64 7.78 -2.11
C VAL A 29 -14.53 8.02 -3.13
N TYR A 30 -13.95 6.94 -3.64
CA TYR A 30 -12.77 6.99 -4.50
C TYR A 30 -13.01 7.66 -5.86
N SER A 31 -14.08 7.33 -6.58
CA SER A 31 -14.26 7.81 -7.97
C SER A 31 -14.32 9.33 -8.10
N PRO A 32 -15.05 10.07 -7.23
CA PRO A 32 -14.99 11.53 -7.24
C PRO A 32 -13.65 12.07 -6.75
N PHE A 33 -12.97 11.40 -5.79
CA PHE A 33 -11.62 11.75 -5.38
C PHE A 33 -10.65 11.65 -6.56
N LYS A 34 -10.63 10.52 -7.28
CA LYS A 34 -9.76 10.31 -8.45
C LYS A 34 -9.94 11.41 -9.50
N ARG A 35 -11.19 11.79 -9.82
CA ARG A 35 -11.45 12.90 -10.76
C ARG A 35 -10.84 14.20 -10.29
N LYS A 36 -11.08 14.56 -9.02
CA LYS A 36 -10.55 15.79 -8.43
C LYS A 36 -9.02 15.77 -8.36
N TRP A 37 -8.45 14.61 -8.09
CA TRP A 37 -7.01 14.40 -8.07
C TRP A 37 -6.36 14.77 -9.41
N PHE A 38 -6.92 14.29 -10.54
CA PHE A 38 -6.43 14.65 -11.88
C PHE A 38 -6.71 16.12 -12.26
N GLU A 39 -7.86 16.67 -11.87
CA GLU A 39 -8.18 18.09 -12.08
C GLU A 39 -7.16 19.04 -11.42
N GLU A 40 -6.64 18.66 -10.26
CA GLU A 40 -5.70 19.47 -9.47
C GLU A 40 -4.23 19.12 -9.71
N LEU A 41 -3.95 18.07 -10.47
CA LEU A 41 -2.57 17.67 -10.77
C LEU A 41 -1.84 18.77 -11.57
N ARG A 42 -0.62 19.09 -11.13
CA ARG A 42 0.30 20.01 -11.80
C ARG A 42 1.61 19.29 -12.09
N ASP A 43 2.26 19.64 -13.19
CA ASP A 43 3.52 19.01 -13.61
C ASP A 43 4.63 19.16 -12.56
N GLU A 44 4.65 20.28 -11.84
CA GLU A 44 5.64 20.52 -10.77
C GLU A 44 5.54 19.48 -9.64
N GLN A 45 4.33 18.95 -9.37
CA GLN A 45 4.13 17.93 -8.36
C GLN A 45 4.76 16.58 -8.74
N LEU A 46 4.94 16.33 -10.03
CA LEU A 46 5.59 15.12 -10.56
C LEU A 46 7.08 15.32 -10.83
N GLN A 47 7.63 16.51 -10.57
CA GLN A 47 9.05 16.77 -10.76
C GLN A 47 9.88 15.94 -9.76
N ILE A 48 10.79 15.12 -10.29
CA ILE A 48 11.77 14.39 -9.50
C ILE A 48 12.99 15.28 -9.31
N LEU A 49 13.30 15.57 -8.05
CA LEU A 49 14.47 16.39 -7.72
C LEU A 49 15.69 15.48 -7.60
N ASN A 50 16.63 15.60 -8.52
CA ASN A 50 17.95 15.00 -8.37
C ASN A 50 18.77 15.84 -7.39
N VAL A 51 18.77 15.48 -6.13
CA VAL A 51 19.64 16.11 -5.15
C VAL A 51 21.02 15.44 -5.25
N PRO A 52 22.09 16.17 -5.69
CA PRO A 52 23.41 15.58 -5.63
C PRO A 52 23.75 15.30 -4.17
N LEU A 53 23.94 14.04 -3.83
CA LEU A 53 24.47 13.64 -2.53
C LEU A 53 25.89 14.25 -2.42
N LYS A 54 26.00 15.46 -1.87
CA LYS A 54 27.28 15.93 -1.36
C LYS A 54 27.64 14.97 -0.23
N LYS A 55 28.50 14.00 -0.52
CA LYS A 55 29.20 13.21 0.52
C LYS A 55 30.03 14.21 1.33
N LYS A 56 29.42 14.83 2.33
CA LYS A 56 30.18 15.33 3.46
C LYS A 56 30.62 14.03 4.15
N GLU A 57 31.92 13.76 4.11
CA GLU A 57 32.50 12.75 5.01
C GLU A 57 32.25 13.24 6.44
N MET A 58 31.11 12.91 6.98
CA MET A 58 30.93 12.90 8.41
C MET A 58 31.63 11.65 8.88
N ALA A 59 32.73 11.81 9.64
CA ALA A 59 33.31 10.74 10.43
C ALA A 59 32.21 10.34 11.46
N ILE A 60 31.27 9.50 11.05
CA ILE A 60 30.41 8.79 11.98
C ILE A 60 31.27 7.63 12.45
N GLU A 61 31.62 7.61 13.74
CA GLU A 61 32.14 6.39 14.36
C GLU A 61 31.18 5.26 13.95
N GLN A 62 31.71 4.27 13.23
CA GLN A 62 30.94 3.09 12.84
C GLN A 62 30.56 2.36 14.13
N THR A 63 29.38 2.62 14.64
CA THR A 63 28.78 1.78 15.66
C THR A 63 28.56 0.42 15.02
N ASP A 64 29.14 -0.62 15.57
CA ASP A 64 28.92 -1.98 15.11
C ASP A 64 27.47 -2.37 15.39
N LEU A 65 26.66 -2.33 14.34
CA LEU A 65 25.23 -2.67 14.37
C LEU A 65 24.98 -4.17 14.16
N SER A 66 26.03 -4.98 13.98
CA SER A 66 25.88 -6.40 13.63
C SER A 66 25.02 -7.18 14.63
N ASN A 67 25.14 -6.88 15.93
CA ASN A 67 24.30 -7.52 16.95
C ASN A 67 22.82 -7.09 16.87
N TYR A 68 22.54 -5.84 16.47
CA TYR A 68 21.18 -5.35 16.26
C TYR A 68 20.59 -5.91 14.96
N LEU A 69 21.37 -6.03 13.91
CA LEU A 69 20.92 -6.51 12.61
C LEU A 69 20.61 -8.02 12.64
N GLN A 70 21.30 -8.81 13.47
CA GLN A 70 20.98 -10.23 13.67
C GLN A 70 19.59 -10.45 14.30
N GLU A 71 19.14 -9.55 15.17
CA GLU A 71 17.82 -9.60 15.77
C GLU A 71 16.70 -9.30 14.75
N PHE A 72 17.04 -8.64 13.62
CA PHE A 72 16.12 -8.24 12.55
C PHE A 72 16.31 -9.01 11.24
N SER A 73 17.18 -10.04 11.21
CA SER A 73 17.27 -10.93 10.05
C SER A 73 15.99 -11.76 9.94
N HIS A 74 15.33 -11.72 8.79
CA HIS A 74 14.06 -12.38 8.57
C HIS A 74 14.16 -13.43 7.46
N GLU A 75 13.31 -14.45 7.55
CA GLU A 75 13.15 -15.53 6.57
C GLU A 75 12.78 -15.06 5.15
N TYR A 76 12.52 -13.75 4.96
CA TYR A 76 12.03 -13.18 3.69
C TYR A 76 13.08 -12.43 2.88
N ASP A 77 14.33 -12.33 3.36
CA ASP A 77 15.36 -11.47 2.74
C ASP A 77 15.61 -11.80 1.26
N ASP A 78 15.66 -13.08 0.91
CA ASP A 78 15.85 -13.52 -0.48
C ASP A 78 14.64 -13.26 -1.38
N GLN A 79 13.45 -13.14 -0.81
CA GLN A 79 12.21 -12.94 -1.56
C GLN A 79 11.95 -11.46 -1.87
N TRP A 80 12.57 -10.56 -1.09
CA TRP A 80 12.36 -9.11 -1.18
C TRP A 80 13.68 -8.37 -1.32
N PRO A 81 14.36 -8.49 -2.51
CA PRO A 81 15.62 -7.81 -2.75
C PRO A 81 15.51 -6.31 -2.48
N ALA A 82 16.44 -5.76 -1.70
CA ALA A 82 16.46 -4.34 -1.36
C ALA A 82 17.30 -3.54 -2.36
N GLY A 83 17.03 -2.22 -2.42
CA GLY A 83 17.80 -1.27 -3.19
C GLY A 83 16.95 -0.42 -4.14
N GLU A 84 17.24 0.87 -4.19
CA GLU A 84 16.50 1.82 -5.00
C GLU A 84 16.68 1.52 -6.50
N GLU A 85 17.91 1.29 -6.96
CA GLU A 85 18.21 0.97 -8.36
C GLU A 85 17.51 -0.33 -8.81
N TYR A 86 17.54 -1.36 -7.94
CA TYR A 86 16.85 -2.61 -8.21
C TYR A 86 15.35 -2.39 -8.47
N ILE A 87 14.68 -1.70 -7.56
CA ILE A 87 13.22 -1.54 -7.66
C ILE A 87 12.83 -0.60 -8.81
N GLN A 88 13.64 0.40 -9.12
CA GLN A 88 13.43 1.29 -10.27
C GLN A 88 13.50 0.51 -11.59
N ASN A 89 14.51 -0.34 -11.75
CA ASN A 89 14.65 -1.21 -12.92
C ASN A 89 13.51 -2.22 -13.01
N TYR A 90 13.14 -2.83 -11.88
CA TYR A 90 12.01 -3.77 -11.81
C TYR A 90 10.69 -3.14 -12.26
N ILE A 91 10.38 -1.91 -11.83
CA ILE A 91 9.16 -1.19 -12.22
C ILE A 91 9.16 -0.90 -13.72
N ALA A 92 10.29 -0.44 -14.27
CA ALA A 92 10.41 -0.17 -15.69
C ALA A 92 10.18 -1.43 -16.53
N GLU A 93 10.77 -2.55 -16.12
CA GLU A 93 10.57 -3.84 -16.78
C GLU A 93 9.12 -4.35 -16.64
N PHE A 94 8.53 -4.23 -15.45
CA PHE A 94 7.13 -4.57 -15.23
C PHE A 94 6.20 -3.78 -16.14
N LEU A 95 6.33 -2.47 -16.22
CA LEU A 95 5.51 -1.63 -17.09
C LEU A 95 5.68 -1.99 -18.56
N LYS A 96 6.91 -2.28 -18.99
CA LYS A 96 7.22 -2.68 -20.36
C LYS A 96 6.60 -4.03 -20.75
N ILE A 97 6.65 -5.00 -19.86
CA ILE A 97 6.26 -6.39 -20.17
C ILE A 97 4.80 -6.68 -19.80
N LYS A 98 4.36 -6.22 -18.63
CA LYS A 98 3.07 -6.57 -18.02
C LYS A 98 2.10 -5.39 -17.93
N GLY A 99 2.57 -4.15 -18.19
CA GLY A 99 1.75 -2.95 -18.03
C GLY A 99 0.44 -3.01 -18.78
N SER A 100 0.46 -3.36 -20.07
CA SER A 100 -0.75 -3.39 -20.91
C SER A 100 -1.74 -4.51 -20.54
N SER A 101 -1.27 -5.66 -20.05
CA SER A 101 -2.14 -6.77 -19.62
C SER A 101 -2.66 -6.61 -18.19
N TYR A 102 -2.10 -5.70 -17.42
CA TYR A 102 -2.36 -5.54 -15.99
C TYR A 102 -3.85 -5.49 -15.64
N LYS A 103 -4.65 -4.73 -16.38
CA LYS A 103 -6.09 -4.58 -16.12
C LYS A 103 -6.84 -5.90 -16.17
N GLN A 104 -6.49 -6.77 -17.10
CA GLN A 104 -7.15 -8.06 -17.32
C GLN A 104 -6.67 -9.09 -16.30
N GLU A 105 -5.37 -9.14 -16.03
CA GLU A 105 -4.73 -10.25 -15.32
C GLU A 105 -4.63 -10.04 -13.80
N ARG A 106 -4.61 -8.77 -13.33
CA ARG A 106 -4.46 -8.44 -11.92
C ARG A 106 -5.49 -9.06 -10.97
N ASN A 107 -6.58 -9.57 -11.49
CA ASN A 107 -7.65 -10.18 -10.68
C ASN A 107 -7.45 -11.66 -10.40
N PHE A 108 -6.45 -12.28 -11.03
CA PHE A 108 -6.18 -13.71 -10.95
C PHE A 108 -4.94 -13.96 -10.08
N PRO A 109 -5.09 -14.38 -8.81
CA PRO A 109 -3.96 -14.58 -7.90
C PRO A 109 -2.95 -15.63 -8.38
N ALA A 110 -3.37 -16.59 -9.22
CA ALA A 110 -2.50 -17.61 -9.79
C ALA A 110 -1.59 -17.10 -10.93
N ILE A 111 -1.82 -15.87 -11.41
CA ILE A 111 -1.01 -15.25 -12.47
C ILE A 111 -0.07 -14.24 -11.82
N ASP A 112 1.23 -14.32 -12.13
CA ASP A 112 2.21 -13.31 -11.70
C ASP A 112 2.08 -12.02 -12.53
N ALA A 113 0.97 -11.30 -12.30
CA ALA A 113 0.57 -10.11 -13.05
C ALA A 113 0.57 -8.82 -12.24
N THR A 114 0.95 -8.87 -10.96
CA THR A 114 1.00 -7.69 -10.10
C THR A 114 2.45 -7.28 -9.84
N ALA A 115 2.67 -5.96 -9.67
CA ALA A 115 4.02 -5.43 -9.50
C ALA A 115 4.59 -5.65 -8.08
N LYS A 116 3.79 -6.12 -7.11
CA LYS A 116 4.20 -6.37 -5.71
C LYS A 116 5.01 -5.23 -5.07
N LEU A 117 4.63 -3.98 -5.37
CA LEU A 117 5.38 -2.78 -4.97
C LEU A 117 5.08 -2.29 -3.55
N SER A 118 4.02 -2.80 -2.94
CA SER A 118 3.56 -2.30 -1.64
C SER A 118 4.64 -2.30 -0.55
N PRO A 119 5.51 -3.33 -0.41
CA PRO A 119 6.60 -3.29 0.56
C PRO A 119 7.58 -2.14 0.30
N TYR A 120 7.96 -1.92 -0.94
CA TYR A 120 8.96 -0.93 -1.33
C TYR A 120 8.44 0.51 -1.19
N ILE A 121 7.17 0.74 -1.55
CA ILE A 121 6.54 2.06 -1.37
C ILE A 121 6.29 2.32 0.11
N ASN A 122 5.91 1.31 0.89
CA ASN A 122 5.67 1.46 2.32
C ASN A 122 6.96 1.72 3.11
N ALA A 123 8.03 1.05 2.73
CA ALA A 123 9.37 1.27 3.30
C ALA A 123 10.04 2.57 2.79
N GLY A 124 9.47 3.26 1.78
CA GLY A 124 10.02 4.48 1.21
C GLY A 124 11.22 4.26 0.29
N ILE A 125 11.48 3.05 -0.16
CA ILE A 125 12.57 2.71 -1.11
C ILE A 125 12.29 3.32 -2.49
N VAL A 126 11.01 3.41 -2.85
CA VAL A 126 10.54 4.10 -4.07
C VAL A 126 9.32 4.94 -3.73
N SER A 127 9.24 6.15 -4.30
CA SER A 127 8.10 7.03 -4.08
C SER A 127 6.96 6.76 -5.05
N SER A 128 5.71 7.04 -4.61
CA SER A 128 4.53 7.04 -5.51
C SER A 128 4.73 7.99 -6.69
N LYS A 129 5.38 9.13 -6.47
CA LYS A 129 5.73 10.11 -7.52
C LYS A 129 6.58 9.47 -8.62
N TRP A 130 7.64 8.77 -8.24
CA TRP A 130 8.53 8.10 -9.20
C TRP A 130 7.75 7.06 -10.03
N CYS A 131 6.88 6.29 -9.38
CA CYS A 131 6.01 5.31 -10.05
C CYS A 131 5.11 5.98 -11.12
N LEU A 132 4.51 7.14 -10.80
CA LEU A 132 3.66 7.88 -11.74
C LEU A 132 4.46 8.47 -12.92
N VAL A 133 5.65 9.00 -12.65
CA VAL A 133 6.54 9.50 -13.73
C VAL A 133 6.91 8.36 -14.67
N LYS A 134 7.25 7.18 -14.14
CA LYS A 134 7.53 6.02 -14.99
C LYS A 134 6.31 5.56 -15.77
N ALA A 135 5.12 5.58 -15.17
CA ALA A 135 3.88 5.26 -15.89
C ALA A 135 3.67 6.22 -17.10
N LYS A 136 3.92 7.52 -16.93
CA LYS A 136 3.85 8.51 -18.02
C LYS A 136 4.80 8.15 -19.17
N GLU A 137 6.07 7.80 -18.86
CA GLU A 137 7.07 7.42 -19.86
C GLU A 137 6.62 6.23 -20.72
N PHE A 138 5.94 5.25 -20.14
CA PHE A 138 5.45 4.06 -20.85
C PHE A 138 4.04 4.21 -21.44
N ASN A 139 3.37 5.35 -21.22
CA ASN A 139 1.99 5.59 -21.62
C ASN A 139 1.81 6.90 -22.39
N ASN A 140 2.74 7.23 -23.28
CA ASN A 140 2.67 8.43 -24.14
C ASN A 140 2.45 9.73 -23.35
N ASP A 141 3.11 9.88 -22.22
CA ASP A 141 3.04 11.02 -21.30
C ASP A 141 1.66 11.24 -20.65
N MET A 142 0.80 10.20 -20.60
CA MET A 142 -0.55 10.24 -20.02
C MET A 142 -0.66 9.36 -18.78
N LEU A 143 -1.49 9.80 -17.79
CA LEU A 143 -1.80 9.03 -16.58
C LEU A 143 -3.25 8.56 -16.51
N ASP A 144 -4.17 9.25 -17.15
CA ASP A 144 -5.63 9.00 -17.10
C ASP A 144 -6.23 8.49 -18.41
N ASP A 145 -5.44 8.51 -19.49
CA ASP A 145 -5.79 8.00 -20.82
C ASP A 145 -4.63 7.19 -21.42
N GLY A 146 -4.82 6.61 -22.61
CA GLY A 146 -3.86 5.78 -23.32
C GLY A 146 -4.02 4.29 -23.04
N ASP A 147 -2.94 3.59 -22.68
CA ASP A 147 -2.98 2.15 -22.40
C ASP A 147 -3.80 1.84 -21.14
N LYS A 148 -4.89 1.07 -21.33
CA LYS A 148 -5.86 0.78 -20.26
C LYS A 148 -5.27 -0.03 -19.09
N GLY A 149 -4.24 -0.81 -19.33
CA GLY A 149 -3.53 -1.57 -18.30
C GLY A 149 -2.72 -0.63 -17.42
N ILE A 150 -1.93 0.24 -18.03
CA ILE A 150 -1.10 1.24 -17.33
C ILE A 150 -1.99 2.23 -16.56
N VAL A 151 -3.05 2.77 -17.18
CA VAL A 151 -4.03 3.65 -16.52
C VAL A 151 -4.65 2.97 -15.30
N HIS A 152 -4.91 1.66 -15.39
CA HIS A 152 -5.42 0.91 -14.26
C HIS A 152 -4.38 0.73 -13.16
N TRP A 153 -3.13 0.47 -13.52
CA TRP A 153 -2.02 0.38 -12.56
C TRP A 153 -1.80 1.73 -11.83
N VAL A 154 -1.85 2.85 -12.56
CA VAL A 154 -1.85 4.20 -11.97
C VAL A 154 -2.97 4.35 -10.94
N SER A 155 -4.17 3.84 -11.24
CA SER A 155 -5.29 3.89 -10.30
C SER A 155 -5.00 3.18 -8.97
N GLU A 156 -4.16 2.15 -8.94
CA GLU A 156 -3.78 1.48 -7.68
C GLU A 156 -2.86 2.36 -6.82
N ILE A 157 -1.99 3.16 -7.45
CA ILE A 157 -1.20 4.17 -6.74
C ILE A 157 -2.12 5.24 -6.13
N LEU A 158 -3.13 5.68 -6.90
CA LEU A 158 -4.11 6.65 -6.43
C LEU A 158 -5.02 6.10 -5.32
N TRP A 159 -5.33 4.79 -5.33
CA TRP A 159 -6.05 4.15 -4.21
C TRP A 159 -5.28 4.27 -2.91
N ARG A 160 -3.96 4.03 -2.93
CA ARG A 160 -3.10 4.21 -1.77
C ARG A 160 -3.16 5.66 -1.26
N GLU A 161 -3.06 6.65 -2.14
CA GLU A 161 -3.16 8.07 -1.77
C GLU A 161 -4.54 8.42 -1.20
N PHE A 162 -5.62 7.90 -1.81
CA PHE A 162 -6.97 8.07 -1.30
C PHE A 162 -7.11 7.61 0.15
N TYR A 163 -6.60 6.43 0.49
CA TYR A 163 -6.66 5.93 1.86
C TYR A 163 -5.83 6.77 2.84
N ARG A 164 -4.74 7.38 2.41
CA ARG A 164 -3.99 8.33 3.23
C ARG A 164 -4.79 9.62 3.49
N HIS A 165 -5.53 10.11 2.50
CA HIS A 165 -6.50 11.19 2.71
C HIS A 165 -7.64 10.78 3.66
N ILE A 166 -8.11 9.54 3.59
CA ILE A 166 -9.13 9.02 4.53
C ILE A 166 -8.61 9.05 5.97
N ILE A 167 -7.45 8.48 6.24
CA ILE A 167 -6.87 8.47 7.61
C ILE A 167 -6.67 9.88 8.13
N TYR A 168 -6.15 10.79 7.32
CA TYR A 168 -5.94 12.18 7.69
C TYR A 168 -7.26 12.91 8.01
N ASN A 169 -8.25 12.75 7.13
CA ASN A 169 -9.54 13.43 7.26
C ASN A 169 -10.47 12.82 8.32
N PHE A 170 -10.28 11.55 8.65
CA PHE A 170 -11.09 10.78 9.60
C PHE A 170 -10.20 10.07 10.63
N PRO A 171 -9.47 10.82 11.48
CA PRO A 171 -8.46 10.26 12.38
C PRO A 171 -9.01 9.27 13.41
N LYS A 172 -10.34 9.21 13.60
CA LYS A 172 -10.97 8.18 14.43
C LYS A 172 -10.66 6.74 13.97
N VAL A 173 -10.45 6.56 12.65
CA VAL A 173 -10.16 5.24 12.07
C VAL A 173 -8.79 4.71 12.54
N SER A 174 -7.77 5.57 12.62
CA SER A 174 -6.45 5.20 13.15
C SER A 174 -6.44 4.89 14.66
N LYS A 175 -7.56 5.17 15.36
CA LYS A 175 -7.77 4.86 16.78
C LYS A 175 -8.64 3.64 17.00
N ASN A 176 -8.70 2.73 16.02
CA ASN A 176 -9.52 1.52 16.05
C ASN A 176 -11.04 1.79 16.20
N LEU A 177 -11.50 2.97 15.82
CA LEU A 177 -12.93 3.28 15.78
C LEU A 177 -13.49 3.03 14.38
N PRO A 178 -14.70 2.53 14.25
CA PRO A 178 -15.29 2.25 12.94
C PRO A 178 -15.50 3.52 12.14
N PHE A 179 -15.31 3.43 10.83
CA PHE A 179 -15.57 4.53 9.89
C PHE A 179 -17.03 4.97 9.93
N ILE A 180 -17.96 4.02 10.03
CA ILE A 180 -19.41 4.23 10.12
C ILE A 180 -19.88 3.91 11.54
N ASP A 181 -20.38 4.91 12.26
CA ASP A 181 -20.62 4.83 13.71
C ASP A 181 -21.61 3.74 14.15
N TYR A 182 -22.67 3.46 13.36
CA TYR A 182 -23.64 2.42 13.75
C TYR A 182 -23.03 1.00 13.74
N THR A 183 -21.91 0.79 13.06
CA THR A 183 -21.23 -0.52 13.04
C THR A 183 -20.56 -0.88 14.37
N LYS A 184 -20.50 0.04 15.32
CA LYS A 184 -20.07 -0.26 16.72
C LYS A 184 -20.95 -1.30 17.40
N ASN A 185 -22.21 -1.38 16.98
CA ASN A 185 -23.22 -2.22 17.63
C ASN A 185 -23.35 -3.61 16.98
N ILE A 186 -22.46 -3.97 16.06
CA ILE A 186 -22.47 -5.32 15.45
C ILE A 186 -22.14 -6.33 16.55
N PRO A 187 -23.01 -7.34 16.78
CA PRO A 187 -22.75 -8.42 17.73
C PRO A 187 -21.76 -9.41 17.11
N TRP A 188 -20.47 -9.18 17.35
CA TRP A 188 -19.42 -10.05 16.86
C TRP A 188 -19.39 -11.39 17.60
N ASN A 189 -19.06 -12.47 16.88
CA ASN A 189 -18.82 -13.78 17.49
C ASN A 189 -17.46 -13.80 18.22
N GLU A 190 -17.44 -14.45 19.37
CA GLU A 190 -16.22 -14.68 20.16
C GLU A 190 -15.68 -16.12 19.97
N ASP A 191 -15.78 -16.66 18.74
CA ASP A 191 -15.30 -18.02 18.42
C ASP A 191 -13.77 -18.00 18.21
N SER A 192 -13.06 -18.27 19.28
CA SER A 192 -11.59 -18.34 19.28
C SER A 192 -11.05 -19.51 18.44
N VAL A 193 -11.81 -20.60 18.31
CA VAL A 193 -11.40 -21.76 17.50
C VAL A 193 -11.49 -21.42 16.01
N ALA A 194 -12.58 -20.78 15.57
CA ALA A 194 -12.73 -20.33 14.20
C ALA A 194 -11.68 -19.26 13.84
N LEU A 195 -11.41 -18.32 14.76
CA LEU A 195 -10.36 -17.31 14.58
C LEU A 195 -8.98 -17.96 14.41
N GLN A 196 -8.65 -18.94 15.25
CA GLN A 196 -7.36 -19.62 15.16
C GLN A 196 -7.22 -20.40 13.86
N ARG A 197 -8.26 -21.12 13.43
CA ARG A 197 -8.29 -21.82 12.14
C ARG A 197 -8.11 -20.85 10.96
N TRP A 198 -8.74 -19.67 11.04
CA TRP A 198 -8.56 -18.63 10.03
C TRP A 198 -7.11 -18.15 10.01
N LYS A 199 -6.50 -17.81 11.15
CA LYS A 199 -5.09 -17.39 11.25
C LYS A 199 -4.10 -18.44 10.73
N GLU A 200 -4.45 -19.72 10.78
CA GLU A 200 -3.62 -20.83 10.30
C GLU A 200 -3.88 -21.24 8.84
N GLY A 201 -4.85 -20.62 8.16
CA GLY A 201 -5.26 -21.04 6.81
C GLY A 201 -5.82 -22.47 6.81
N LYS A 202 -6.68 -22.79 7.77
CA LYS A 202 -7.33 -24.08 7.98
C LYS A 202 -8.85 -23.96 8.12
N THR A 203 -9.44 -23.03 7.41
CA THR A 203 -10.90 -22.79 7.42
C THR A 203 -11.67 -23.87 6.66
N GLY A 204 -11.01 -24.60 5.76
CA GLY A 204 -11.63 -25.53 4.82
C GLY A 204 -12.14 -24.85 3.53
N ILE A 205 -11.99 -23.54 3.42
CA ILE A 205 -12.32 -22.79 2.20
C ILE A 205 -11.02 -22.55 1.40
N PRO A 206 -10.81 -23.24 0.27
CA PRO A 206 -9.49 -23.29 -0.39
C PRO A 206 -8.87 -21.94 -0.70
N ILE A 207 -9.67 -20.96 -1.20
CA ILE A 207 -9.16 -19.64 -1.58
C ILE A 207 -8.78 -18.79 -0.35
N VAL A 208 -9.49 -18.93 0.76
CA VAL A 208 -9.17 -18.26 2.03
C VAL A 208 -7.89 -18.84 2.61
N ASP A 209 -7.81 -20.17 2.66
CA ASP A 209 -6.66 -20.89 3.21
C ASP A 209 -5.40 -20.63 2.39
N ALA A 210 -5.50 -20.60 1.05
CA ALA A 210 -4.40 -20.26 0.17
C ALA A 210 -3.87 -18.83 0.43
N GLY A 211 -4.76 -17.84 0.59
CA GLY A 211 -4.37 -16.47 0.87
C GLY A 211 -3.63 -16.31 2.20
N ILE A 212 -4.13 -16.95 3.26
CA ILE A 212 -3.44 -16.93 4.56
C ILE A 212 -2.08 -17.62 4.49
N ARG A 213 -2.00 -18.78 3.82
CA ARG A 213 -0.73 -19.52 3.68
C ARG A 213 0.29 -18.77 2.83
N GLU A 214 -0.14 -18.07 1.78
CA GLU A 214 0.73 -17.15 1.01
C GLU A 214 1.34 -16.10 1.94
N MET A 215 0.51 -15.43 2.74
CA MET A 215 0.97 -14.41 3.69
C MET A 215 1.94 -14.97 4.73
N LEU A 216 1.65 -16.14 5.30
CA LEU A 216 2.50 -16.75 6.31
C LEU A 216 3.85 -17.22 5.75
N ALA A 217 3.87 -17.61 4.47
CA ALA A 217 5.07 -18.10 3.80
C ALA A 217 5.96 -16.99 3.22
N THR A 218 5.36 -15.85 2.83
CA THR A 218 6.06 -14.82 2.05
C THR A 218 6.04 -13.43 2.70
N GLY A 219 5.28 -13.24 3.76
CA GLY A 219 5.00 -11.91 4.32
C GLY A 219 4.12 -11.03 3.44
N TRP A 220 3.57 -11.58 2.33
CA TRP A 220 2.77 -10.83 1.38
C TRP A 220 1.53 -11.62 0.96
N MET A 221 0.48 -10.94 0.55
CA MET A 221 -0.75 -11.55 0.04
C MET A 221 -1.27 -10.74 -1.14
N HIS A 222 -1.68 -11.43 -2.20
CA HIS A 222 -2.31 -10.80 -3.35
C HIS A 222 -3.54 -9.97 -2.94
N ASN A 223 -3.71 -8.75 -3.48
CA ASN A 223 -4.77 -7.81 -3.05
C ASN A 223 -6.19 -8.42 -3.08
N ARG A 224 -6.53 -9.22 -4.10
CA ARG A 224 -7.85 -9.88 -4.15
C ARG A 224 -8.04 -10.88 -3.01
N LEU A 225 -6.98 -11.58 -2.63
CA LEU A 225 -7.04 -12.51 -1.52
C LEU A 225 -7.20 -11.77 -0.18
N ARG A 226 -6.52 -10.62 0.02
CA ARG A 226 -6.74 -9.78 1.23
C ARG A 226 -8.21 -9.44 1.41
N MET A 227 -8.89 -8.99 0.34
CA MET A 227 -10.32 -8.69 0.37
C MET A 227 -11.17 -9.90 0.73
N ILE A 228 -10.92 -11.06 0.09
CA ILE A 228 -11.67 -12.30 0.32
C ILE A 228 -11.47 -12.79 1.74
N VAL A 229 -10.23 -12.85 2.19
CA VAL A 229 -9.84 -13.35 3.51
C VAL A 229 -10.41 -12.48 4.63
N ALA A 230 -10.31 -11.14 4.49
CA ALA A 230 -10.89 -10.21 5.47
C ALA A 230 -12.41 -10.25 5.49
N MET A 231 -13.07 -10.34 4.32
CA MET A 231 -14.51 -10.47 4.22
C MET A 231 -15.00 -11.81 4.81
N PHE A 232 -14.27 -12.89 4.62
CA PHE A 232 -14.62 -14.18 5.20
C PHE A 232 -14.61 -14.10 6.73
N LEU A 233 -13.58 -13.51 7.33
CA LEU A 233 -13.52 -13.31 8.78
C LEU A 233 -14.72 -12.50 9.30
N SER A 234 -14.94 -11.32 8.71
CA SER A 234 -15.90 -10.36 9.25
C SER A 234 -17.36 -10.65 8.88
N LYS A 235 -17.63 -11.26 7.71
CA LYS A 235 -19.00 -11.47 7.20
C LYS A 235 -19.48 -12.92 7.33
N ASN A 236 -18.60 -13.90 7.15
CA ASN A 236 -18.99 -15.30 7.23
C ASN A 236 -18.82 -15.87 8.65
N LEU A 237 -17.71 -15.53 9.31
CA LEU A 237 -17.47 -15.94 10.69
C LEU A 237 -18.07 -14.96 11.71
N LEU A 238 -18.44 -13.73 11.29
CA LEU A 238 -18.88 -12.63 12.17
C LEU A 238 -17.87 -12.33 13.29
N ILE A 239 -16.59 -12.55 13.05
CA ILE A 239 -15.52 -12.19 13.99
C ILE A 239 -15.12 -10.73 13.73
N ASN A 240 -14.82 -10.01 14.82
CA ASN A 240 -14.47 -8.59 14.76
C ASN A 240 -13.33 -8.35 13.77
N TRP A 241 -13.55 -7.42 12.85
CA TRP A 241 -12.56 -7.04 11.83
C TRP A 241 -11.21 -6.59 12.41
N GLN A 242 -11.21 -6.04 13.65
CA GLN A 242 -9.98 -5.61 14.35
C GLN A 242 -9.02 -6.77 14.61
N GLU A 243 -9.52 -7.99 14.82
CA GLU A 243 -8.68 -9.19 14.94
C GLU A 243 -7.95 -9.50 13.62
N GLY A 244 -8.63 -9.31 12.50
CA GLY A 244 -8.05 -9.48 11.16
C GLY A 244 -7.02 -8.41 10.85
N GLU A 245 -7.35 -7.16 11.10
CA GLU A 245 -6.45 -6.01 10.90
C GLU A 245 -5.16 -6.18 11.71
N LYS A 246 -5.27 -6.46 13.00
CA LYS A 246 -4.12 -6.73 13.87
C LYS A 246 -3.26 -7.88 13.35
N PHE A 247 -3.88 -8.95 12.87
CA PHE A 247 -3.16 -10.10 12.32
C PHE A 247 -2.43 -9.72 11.02
N PHE A 248 -3.05 -9.00 10.11
CA PHE A 248 -2.43 -8.50 8.89
C PHE A 248 -1.24 -7.57 9.21
N MET A 249 -1.40 -6.62 10.12
CA MET A 249 -0.32 -5.72 10.54
C MET A 249 0.89 -6.46 11.12
N THR A 250 0.68 -7.63 11.76
CA THR A 250 1.79 -8.41 12.33
C THR A 250 2.44 -9.37 11.35
N LYS A 251 1.79 -9.70 10.22
CA LYS A 251 2.26 -10.72 9.27
C LYS A 251 2.65 -10.18 7.91
N LEU A 252 2.12 -9.04 7.52
CA LEU A 252 2.44 -8.43 6.24
C LEU A 252 3.67 -7.52 6.35
N ILE A 253 4.65 -7.70 5.47
CA ILE A 253 5.83 -6.83 5.36
C ILE A 253 5.46 -5.43 4.84
N ASP A 254 4.30 -5.32 4.17
CA ASP A 254 3.73 -4.07 3.68
C ASP A 254 2.56 -3.58 4.54
N GLY A 255 2.50 -4.01 5.81
CA GLY A 255 1.48 -3.57 6.77
C GLY A 255 1.42 -2.03 6.83
N ASP A 256 0.25 -1.47 6.54
CA ASP A 256 0.00 -0.03 6.48
C ASP A 256 -1.39 0.28 7.00
N ILE A 257 -1.47 1.06 8.06
CA ILE A 257 -2.72 1.37 8.75
C ILE A 257 -3.77 2.06 7.87
N ALA A 258 -3.34 2.73 6.80
CA ALA A 258 -4.23 3.39 5.86
C ALA A 258 -4.84 2.42 4.85
N SER A 259 -4.13 1.34 4.51
CA SER A 259 -4.50 0.40 3.44
C SER A 259 -5.05 -0.94 3.93
N ASN A 260 -4.87 -1.26 5.21
CA ASN A 260 -5.34 -2.50 5.84
C ASN A 260 -6.79 -2.47 6.31
#